data_fcb9cb8580ce7b5ad4656c35b2cddde2
#
_entry.id   fcb9cb8580ce7b5ad4656c35b2cddde2
#
_cell.length_a   1.000
_cell.length_b   1.000
_cell.length_c   1.000
_cell.angle_alpha   90.00
_cell.angle_beta   90.00
_cell.angle_gamma   90.00
#
_symmetry.space_group_name_H-M   'P 1'
#
loop_
_entity.id
_entity.type
_entity.pdbx_description
1 polymer ?
#
loop_
_entity_poly.entity_id
_entity_poly.type
_entity_poly.pdbx_seq_one_letter_code
_entity_poly.pdbx_strand_id
1 'polypeptide(L)'
;NPRTAANDAYLRHIMEVGHTALLEHATATLYIRGISRSATHELVRHRHFSFSQLSQRFVHTDEAEVVLPTLIAEDPELAQMMLRAVDESRFIYQELLDALEDTLSEQPNALLRKKQARQAARAVLPNATESRIVVTGNFRAWRHFIGARATEHADVEIRALAVACLRLLQQQSPVLFSDFQISTLSDGTEMAVSPYATDF
;
A
#
# COMPACT_ATOMS: atom_id res chain seq x y z
N ASN A 1 -4.56 -23.03 40.25
CA ASN A 1 -5.60 -23.28 39.23
C ASN A 1 -4.90 -23.54 37.91
N PRO A 2 -5.00 -24.73 37.34
CA PRO A 2 -4.50 -24.93 36.01
C PRO A 2 -5.35 -24.07 35.07
N ARG A 3 -4.73 -23.08 34.44
CA ARG A 3 -5.30 -22.33 33.34
C ARG A 3 -5.28 -23.24 32.12
N THR A 4 -6.39 -23.92 31.87
CA THR A 4 -6.49 -25.07 30.97
C THR A 4 -7.02 -24.71 29.59
N ALA A 5 -7.25 -23.44 29.29
CA ALA A 5 -7.59 -23.05 27.91
C ALA A 5 -6.35 -23.13 27.01
N ALA A 6 -6.43 -23.90 25.94
CA ALA A 6 -5.44 -23.85 24.88
C ALA A 6 -5.33 -22.41 24.37
N ASN A 7 -4.14 -21.97 23.93
CA ASN A 7 -3.90 -20.61 23.42
C ASN A 7 -4.94 -20.19 22.37
N ASP A 8 -5.28 -21.08 21.46
CA ASP A 8 -6.25 -20.82 20.40
C ASP A 8 -7.66 -20.55 20.92
N ALA A 9 -8.10 -21.26 21.96
CA ALA A 9 -9.39 -21.03 22.58
C ALA A 9 -9.43 -19.69 23.31
N TYR A 10 -8.33 -19.32 23.98
CA TYR A 10 -8.19 -18.03 24.63
C TYR A 10 -8.19 -16.88 23.60
N LEU A 11 -7.43 -17.00 22.52
CA LEU A 11 -7.36 -15.98 21.46
C LEU A 11 -8.71 -15.79 20.78
N ARG A 12 -9.43 -16.88 20.47
CA ARG A 12 -10.80 -16.78 19.94
C ARG A 12 -11.73 -16.06 20.92
N HIS A 13 -11.66 -16.40 22.19
CA HIS A 13 -12.49 -15.76 23.20
C HIS A 13 -12.25 -14.25 23.31
N ILE A 14 -10.98 -13.78 23.26
CA ILE A 14 -10.69 -12.34 23.29
C ILE A 14 -11.25 -11.60 22.08
N MET A 15 -11.33 -12.27 20.91
CA MET A 15 -11.97 -11.70 19.72
C MET A 15 -13.49 -11.60 19.90
N GLU A 16 -14.13 -12.65 20.41
CA GLU A 16 -15.57 -12.72 20.66
C GLU A 16 -16.04 -11.64 21.65
N VAL A 17 -15.28 -11.40 22.72
CA VAL A 17 -15.61 -10.41 23.75
C VAL A 17 -15.07 -9.01 23.48
N GLY A 18 -14.39 -8.80 22.35
CA GLY A 18 -13.89 -7.48 21.93
C GLY A 18 -12.67 -6.97 22.72
N HIS A 19 -11.92 -7.85 23.44
CA HIS A 19 -10.72 -7.45 24.17
C HIS A 19 -9.52 -7.23 23.23
N THR A 20 -9.72 -6.46 22.18
CA THR A 20 -8.75 -6.25 21.07
C THR A 20 -7.49 -5.49 21.49
N ALA A 21 -7.46 -4.84 22.67
CA ALA A 21 -6.24 -4.20 23.19
C ALA A 21 -5.08 -5.20 23.34
N LEU A 22 -5.36 -6.48 23.59
CA LEU A 22 -4.33 -7.52 23.67
C LEU A 22 -3.60 -7.75 22.33
N LEU A 23 -4.22 -7.44 21.21
CA LEU A 23 -3.64 -7.55 19.87
C LEU A 23 -2.61 -6.45 19.59
N GLU A 24 -2.51 -5.43 20.43
CA GLU A 24 -1.52 -4.36 20.28
C GLU A 24 -0.10 -4.80 20.63
N HIS A 25 0.06 -5.92 21.35
CA HIS A 25 1.36 -6.45 21.76
C HIS A 25 2.04 -7.35 20.71
N ALA A 26 1.32 -7.77 19.67
CA ALA A 26 1.88 -8.52 18.56
C ALA A 26 1.96 -7.62 17.32
N THR A 27 3.09 -7.65 16.61
CA THR A 27 3.35 -6.80 15.44
C THR A 27 3.72 -7.62 14.21
N ALA A 28 3.41 -7.08 13.03
CA ALA A 28 3.89 -7.58 11.76
C ALA A 28 4.46 -6.44 10.92
N THR A 29 5.52 -6.75 10.17
CA THR A 29 6.11 -5.85 9.18
C THR A 29 5.99 -6.48 7.81
N LEU A 30 5.37 -5.77 6.86
CA LEU A 30 5.21 -6.20 5.48
C LEU A 30 6.00 -5.28 4.55
N TYR A 31 6.72 -5.85 3.60
CA TYR A 31 7.27 -5.14 2.46
C TYR A 31 6.28 -5.23 1.30
N ILE A 32 5.79 -4.09 0.87
CA ILE A 32 4.76 -3.93 -0.16
C ILE A 32 5.39 -3.31 -1.40
N ARG A 33 5.14 -3.93 -2.56
CA ARG A 33 5.57 -3.46 -3.88
C ARG A 33 4.46 -3.71 -4.90
N GLY A 34 4.59 -3.11 -6.10
CA GLY A 34 3.60 -3.27 -7.15
C GLY A 34 2.31 -2.51 -6.86
N ILE A 35 2.36 -1.49 -6.02
CA ILE A 35 1.25 -0.58 -5.76
C ILE A 35 1.57 0.82 -6.28
N SER A 36 0.53 1.54 -6.72
CA SER A 36 0.66 2.91 -7.19
C SER A 36 0.93 3.90 -6.06
N ARG A 37 1.45 5.06 -6.39
CA ARG A 37 1.49 6.18 -5.43
C ARG A 37 0.09 6.58 -4.97
N SER A 38 -0.93 6.46 -5.83
CA SER A 38 -2.32 6.69 -5.44
C SER A 38 -2.71 5.80 -4.26
N ALA A 39 -2.50 4.48 -4.36
CA ALA A 39 -2.79 3.56 -3.26
C ALA A 39 -1.96 3.85 -2.00
N THR A 40 -0.69 4.27 -2.15
CA THR A 40 0.10 4.66 -0.98
C THR A 40 -0.45 5.89 -0.27
N HIS A 41 -1.06 6.85 -0.97
CA HIS A 41 -1.73 8.01 -0.36
C HIS A 41 -2.91 7.61 0.53
N GLU A 42 -3.65 6.57 0.15
CA GLU A 42 -4.70 6.02 0.99
C GLU A 42 -4.14 5.20 2.16
N LEU A 43 -3.11 4.40 1.89
CA LEU A 43 -2.47 3.55 2.91
C LEU A 43 -1.88 4.37 4.06
N VAL A 44 -1.18 5.46 3.78
CA VAL A 44 -0.53 6.29 4.82
C VAL A 44 -1.53 7.07 5.69
N ARG A 45 -2.81 7.09 5.34
CA ARG A 45 -3.85 7.66 6.21
C ARG A 45 -4.17 6.78 7.42
N HIS A 46 -3.77 5.52 7.42
CA HIS A 46 -3.88 4.61 8.56
C HIS A 46 -2.77 4.90 9.58
N ARG A 47 -3.02 5.88 10.45
CA ARG A 47 -2.01 6.47 11.36
C ARG A 47 -1.52 5.56 12.49
N HIS A 48 -2.09 4.37 12.61
CA HIS A 48 -1.61 3.34 13.56
C HIS A 48 -0.48 2.47 13.01
N PHE A 49 -0.02 2.77 11.79
CA PHE A 49 1.12 2.13 11.15
C PHE A 49 2.36 3.02 11.17
N SER A 50 3.53 2.38 11.11
CA SER A 50 4.79 3.02 10.78
C SER A 50 5.15 2.70 9.33
N PHE A 51 5.62 3.71 8.59
CA PHE A 51 5.89 3.63 7.17
C PHE A 51 7.32 3.99 6.83
N SER A 52 7.94 3.23 5.92
CA SER A 52 9.19 3.60 5.24
C SER A 52 8.99 3.41 3.73
N GLN A 53 8.75 4.52 3.03
CA GLN A 53 8.44 4.53 1.60
C GLN A 53 9.66 4.93 0.78
N LEU A 54 9.86 4.25 -0.36
CA LEU A 54 10.90 4.61 -1.32
C LEU A 54 10.71 6.04 -1.82
N SER A 55 11.78 6.85 -1.67
CA SER A 55 11.72 8.27 -2.00
C SER A 55 12.16 8.53 -3.45
N GLN A 56 11.28 9.14 -4.23
CA GLN A 56 11.56 9.61 -5.59
C GLN A 56 12.65 10.70 -5.67
N ARG A 57 13.12 11.25 -4.56
CA ARG A 57 14.21 12.22 -4.54
C ARG A 57 15.59 11.56 -4.60
N PHE A 58 15.69 10.28 -4.23
CA PHE A 58 16.95 9.55 -4.12
C PHE A 58 17.09 8.46 -5.17
N VAL A 59 16.01 8.00 -5.75
CA VAL A 59 15.99 6.92 -6.73
C VAL A 59 15.62 7.46 -8.10
N HIS A 60 16.23 6.93 -9.15
CA HIS A 60 15.79 7.17 -10.52
C HIS A 60 14.38 6.59 -10.70
N THR A 61 13.46 7.39 -11.21
CA THR A 61 12.05 7.02 -11.40
C THR A 61 11.65 6.98 -12.87
N ASP A 62 12.60 7.25 -13.75
CA ASP A 62 12.47 7.14 -15.20
C ASP A 62 12.18 5.70 -15.67
N GLU A 63 12.75 4.69 -14.96
CA GLU A 63 12.51 3.26 -15.19
C GLU A 63 11.44 2.66 -14.27
N ALA A 64 10.83 3.46 -13.40
CA ALA A 64 9.81 2.96 -12.47
C ALA A 64 8.62 2.39 -13.26
N GLU A 65 8.21 1.19 -12.91
CA GLU A 65 7.00 0.58 -13.47
C GLU A 65 5.76 1.44 -13.15
N VAL A 66 4.70 1.25 -13.89
CA VAL A 66 3.40 1.86 -13.61
C VAL A 66 2.36 0.80 -13.32
N VAL A 67 1.48 1.10 -12.39
CA VAL A 67 0.36 0.26 -12.02
C VAL A 67 -0.86 0.73 -12.83
N LEU A 68 -1.28 -0.08 -13.80
CA LEU A 68 -2.49 0.18 -14.55
C LEU A 68 -3.70 -0.28 -13.72
N PRO A 69 -4.71 0.59 -13.49
CA PRO A 69 -5.98 0.15 -12.93
C PRO A 69 -6.61 -0.97 -13.77
N THR A 70 -7.23 -1.96 -13.15
CA THR A 70 -7.76 -3.15 -13.82
C THR A 70 -8.67 -2.81 -15.00
N LEU A 71 -9.60 -1.87 -14.82
CA LEU A 71 -10.50 -1.41 -15.89
C LEU A 71 -9.78 -0.82 -17.11
N ILE A 72 -8.59 -0.25 -16.91
CA ILE A 72 -7.76 0.26 -18.00
C ILE A 72 -6.91 -0.87 -18.60
N ALA A 73 -6.39 -1.75 -17.76
CA ALA A 73 -5.53 -2.86 -18.21
C ALA A 73 -6.27 -3.90 -19.06
N GLU A 74 -7.56 -4.08 -18.83
CA GLU A 74 -8.42 -5.02 -19.57
C GLU A 74 -8.82 -4.52 -20.97
N ASP A 75 -8.70 -3.20 -21.23
CA ASP A 75 -9.00 -2.59 -22.52
C ASP A 75 -7.69 -2.15 -23.21
N PRO A 76 -7.29 -2.76 -24.34
CA PRO A 76 -6.03 -2.42 -25.02
C PRO A 76 -5.96 -0.96 -25.48
N GLU A 77 -7.09 -0.34 -25.87
CA GLU A 77 -7.10 1.07 -26.31
C GLU A 77 -6.90 2.02 -25.15
N LEU A 78 -7.58 1.77 -24.01
CA LEU A 78 -7.40 2.55 -22.78
C LEU A 78 -5.99 2.36 -22.20
N ALA A 79 -5.48 1.12 -22.19
CA ALA A 79 -4.11 0.84 -21.74
C ALA A 79 -3.08 1.60 -22.60
N GLN A 80 -3.21 1.57 -23.92
CA GLN A 80 -2.32 2.32 -24.81
C GLN A 80 -2.44 3.84 -24.61
N MET A 81 -3.65 4.36 -24.39
CA MET A 81 -3.86 5.77 -24.11
C MET A 81 -3.14 6.20 -22.82
N MET A 82 -3.28 5.42 -21.76
CA MET A 82 -2.61 5.69 -20.49
C MET A 82 -1.08 5.57 -20.60
N LEU A 83 -0.57 4.54 -21.30
CA LEU A 83 0.86 4.35 -21.47
C LEU A 83 1.50 5.49 -22.26
N ARG A 84 0.84 6.03 -23.30
CA ARG A 84 1.32 7.23 -24.01
C ARG A 84 1.45 8.45 -23.06
N ALA A 85 0.48 8.66 -22.17
CA ALA A 85 0.55 9.76 -21.20
C ALA A 85 1.69 9.54 -20.19
N VAL A 86 1.96 8.28 -19.80
CA VAL A 86 3.08 7.93 -18.94
C VAL A 86 4.42 8.19 -19.63
N ASP A 87 4.56 7.79 -20.90
CA ASP A 87 5.79 7.99 -21.67
C ASP A 87 6.08 9.48 -21.86
N GLU A 88 5.06 10.29 -22.18
CA GLU A 88 5.18 11.75 -22.27
C GLU A 88 5.62 12.35 -20.92
N SER A 89 5.01 11.90 -19.84
CA SER A 89 5.37 12.33 -18.48
C SER A 89 6.82 11.99 -18.11
N ARG A 90 7.30 10.81 -18.50
CA ARG A 90 8.71 10.40 -18.30
C ARG A 90 9.67 11.24 -19.15
N PHE A 91 9.30 11.52 -20.40
CA PHE A 91 10.07 12.39 -21.26
C PHE A 91 10.22 13.78 -20.65
N ILE A 92 9.11 14.41 -20.24
CA ILE A 92 9.13 15.73 -19.59
C ILE A 92 9.91 15.69 -18.26
N TYR A 93 9.80 14.60 -17.50
CA TYR A 93 10.59 14.43 -16.28
C TYR A 93 12.11 14.51 -16.58
N GLN A 94 12.59 13.84 -17.62
CA GLN A 94 14.00 13.85 -18.00
C GLN A 94 14.44 15.23 -18.47
N GLU A 95 13.67 15.88 -19.35
CA GLU A 95 13.94 17.26 -19.81
C GLU A 95 14.04 18.25 -18.62
N LEU A 96 13.14 18.10 -17.64
CA LEU A 96 13.19 18.92 -16.42
C LEU A 96 14.42 18.62 -15.56
N LEU A 97 14.87 17.38 -15.47
CA LEU A 97 16.08 17.03 -14.73
C LEU A 97 17.30 17.72 -15.35
N ASP A 98 17.46 17.61 -16.67
CA ASP A 98 18.60 18.16 -17.39
C ASP A 98 18.62 19.71 -17.25
N ALA A 99 17.48 20.37 -17.50
CA ALA A 99 17.36 21.83 -17.35
C ALA A 99 17.59 22.33 -15.92
N LEU A 100 17.14 21.56 -14.93
CA LEU A 100 17.34 21.92 -13.52
C LEU A 100 18.77 21.68 -13.05
N GLU A 101 19.45 20.65 -13.54
CA GLU A 101 20.87 20.45 -13.23
C GLU A 101 21.72 21.59 -13.76
N ASP A 102 21.41 22.11 -14.96
CA ASP A 102 22.05 23.31 -15.54
C ASP A 102 21.74 24.57 -14.74
N THR A 103 20.48 24.80 -14.39
CA THR A 103 20.04 25.93 -13.58
C THR A 103 20.71 25.95 -12.20
N LEU A 104 20.94 24.79 -11.61
CA LEU A 104 21.56 24.62 -10.31
C LEU A 104 23.10 24.45 -10.39
N SER A 105 23.72 24.77 -11.53
CA SER A 105 25.16 24.55 -11.77
C SER A 105 26.06 25.24 -10.73
N GLU A 106 25.65 26.38 -10.17
CA GLU A 106 26.38 27.10 -9.10
C GLU A 106 26.32 26.40 -7.71
N GLN A 107 25.46 25.40 -7.54
CA GLN A 107 25.42 24.62 -6.30
C GLN A 107 26.66 23.72 -6.22
N PRO A 108 27.60 23.99 -5.29
CA PRO A 108 28.90 23.30 -5.23
C PRO A 108 28.75 21.81 -4.84
N ASN A 109 27.69 21.45 -4.11
CA ASN A 109 27.43 20.09 -3.70
C ASN A 109 26.62 19.35 -4.78
N ALA A 110 27.29 18.51 -5.59
CA ALA A 110 26.67 17.74 -6.67
C ALA A 110 25.53 16.84 -6.21
N LEU A 111 25.63 16.23 -5.01
CA LEU A 111 24.57 15.37 -4.46
C LEU A 111 23.31 16.20 -4.12
N LEU A 112 23.51 17.38 -3.53
CA LEU A 112 22.42 18.30 -3.20
C LEU A 112 21.75 18.82 -4.48
N ARG A 113 22.53 19.17 -5.51
CA ARG A 113 22.02 19.59 -6.83
C ARG A 113 21.11 18.54 -7.44
N LYS A 114 21.58 17.30 -7.56
CA LYS A 114 20.77 16.19 -8.08
C LYS A 114 19.50 15.95 -7.25
N LYS A 115 19.60 16.01 -5.93
CA LYS A 115 18.44 15.86 -5.05
C LYS A 115 17.40 16.97 -5.25
N GLN A 116 17.83 18.22 -5.44
CA GLN A 116 16.96 19.37 -5.69
C GLN A 116 16.30 19.26 -7.08
N ALA A 117 17.05 18.91 -8.12
CA ALA A 117 16.51 18.68 -9.46
C ALA A 117 15.42 17.60 -9.45
N ARG A 118 15.69 16.43 -8.89
CA ARG A 118 14.70 15.36 -8.75
C ARG A 118 13.48 15.76 -7.92
N GLN A 119 13.69 16.53 -6.84
CA GLN A 119 12.60 17.02 -6.00
C GLN A 119 11.61 17.91 -6.76
N ALA A 120 12.09 18.71 -7.70
CA ALA A 120 11.24 19.55 -8.56
C ALA A 120 10.65 18.74 -9.71
N ALA A 121 11.48 18.02 -10.47
CA ALA A 121 11.05 17.29 -11.66
C ALA A 121 9.98 16.22 -11.39
N ARG A 122 10.03 15.53 -10.24
CA ARG A 122 9.04 14.50 -9.88
C ARG A 122 7.58 14.98 -9.83
N ALA A 123 7.36 16.29 -9.87
CA ALA A 123 6.00 16.87 -9.88
C ALA A 123 5.18 16.45 -11.10
N VAL A 124 5.83 16.10 -12.22
CA VAL A 124 5.14 15.65 -13.45
C VAL A 124 4.89 14.14 -13.50
N LEU A 125 5.46 13.36 -12.57
CA LEU A 125 5.28 11.91 -12.57
C LEU A 125 3.84 11.54 -12.21
N PRO A 126 3.24 10.56 -12.92
CA PRO A 126 1.86 10.16 -12.67
C PRO A 126 1.69 9.44 -11.32
N ASN A 127 0.51 9.57 -10.73
CA ASN A 127 0.13 8.81 -9.53
C ASN A 127 0.14 7.30 -9.74
N ALA A 128 0.06 6.83 -10.98
CA ALA A 128 0.20 5.44 -11.35
C ALA A 128 1.63 4.88 -11.20
N THR A 129 2.65 5.74 -10.99
CA THR A 129 4.02 5.29 -10.74
C THR A 129 4.08 4.31 -9.58
N GLU A 130 4.72 3.14 -9.79
CA GLU A 130 4.92 2.13 -8.74
C GLU A 130 5.62 2.74 -7.53
N SER A 131 5.21 2.29 -6.38
CA SER A 131 5.84 2.62 -5.11
C SER A 131 6.14 1.38 -4.30
N ARG A 132 7.20 1.47 -3.49
CA ARG A 132 7.62 0.41 -2.58
C ARG A 132 7.63 0.97 -1.17
N ILE A 133 7.04 0.22 -0.24
CA ILE A 133 6.86 0.70 1.12
C ILE A 133 6.97 -0.45 2.12
N VAL A 134 7.69 -0.21 3.20
CA VAL A 134 7.67 -1.08 4.38
C VAL A 134 6.63 -0.53 5.34
N VAL A 135 5.75 -1.40 5.81
CA VAL A 135 4.66 -1.06 6.74
C VAL A 135 4.77 -1.94 7.96
N THR A 136 4.85 -1.32 9.13
CA THR A 136 4.85 -2.01 10.43
C THR A 136 3.63 -1.58 11.23
N GLY A 137 2.92 -2.55 11.78
CA GLY A 137 1.80 -2.31 12.68
C GLY A 137 1.55 -3.45 13.63
N ASN A 138 0.83 -3.18 14.72
CA ASN A 138 0.34 -4.23 15.57
C ASN A 138 -0.87 -4.94 14.94
N PHE A 139 -1.23 -6.11 15.44
CA PHE A 139 -2.30 -6.91 14.85
C PHE A 139 -3.68 -6.22 14.93
N ARG A 140 -3.91 -5.38 15.93
CA ARG A 140 -5.13 -4.56 15.98
C ARG A 140 -5.17 -3.56 14.80
N ALA A 141 -4.08 -2.88 14.51
CA ALA A 141 -3.96 -1.95 13.38
C ALA A 141 -4.14 -2.67 12.03
N TRP A 142 -3.53 -3.86 11.88
CA TRP A 142 -3.71 -4.67 10.68
C TRP A 142 -5.15 -5.12 10.49
N ARG A 143 -5.82 -5.57 11.54
CA ARG A 143 -7.24 -5.94 11.48
C ARG A 143 -8.12 -4.76 11.11
N HIS A 144 -7.85 -3.59 11.70
CA HIS A 144 -8.55 -2.35 11.35
C HIS A 144 -8.35 -1.97 9.87
N PHE A 145 -7.11 -2.01 9.37
CA PHE A 145 -6.82 -1.73 7.95
C PHE A 145 -7.57 -2.69 7.03
N ILE A 146 -7.52 -3.99 7.31
CA ILE A 146 -8.20 -5.01 6.50
C ILE A 146 -9.72 -4.79 6.52
N GLY A 147 -10.31 -4.62 7.69
CA GLY A 147 -11.74 -4.38 7.83
C GLY A 147 -12.21 -3.11 7.11
N ALA A 148 -11.42 -2.03 7.16
CA ALA A 148 -11.75 -0.76 6.51
C ALA A 148 -11.52 -0.78 4.99
N ARG A 149 -10.58 -1.58 4.48
CA ARG A 149 -10.12 -1.49 3.07
C ARG A 149 -10.42 -2.73 2.23
N ALA A 150 -10.65 -3.89 2.83
CA ALA A 150 -11.09 -5.07 2.08
C ALA A 150 -12.59 -5.09 1.79
N THR A 151 -13.26 -3.94 1.79
CA THR A 151 -14.70 -3.81 1.57
C THR A 151 -15.03 -3.47 0.11
N GLU A 152 -16.25 -3.78 -0.32
CA GLU A 152 -16.75 -3.48 -1.68
C GLU A 152 -16.63 -2.00 -2.05
N HIS A 153 -16.78 -1.09 -1.09
CA HIS A 153 -16.77 0.36 -1.32
C HIS A 153 -15.36 0.98 -1.38
N ALA A 154 -14.32 0.20 -1.04
CA ALA A 154 -12.95 0.68 -1.15
C ALA A 154 -12.48 0.68 -2.61
N ASP A 155 -11.53 1.57 -2.94
CA ASP A 155 -10.84 1.52 -4.23
C ASP A 155 -10.26 0.13 -4.49
N VAL A 156 -10.35 -0.33 -5.74
CA VAL A 156 -10.00 -1.71 -6.13
C VAL A 156 -8.54 -2.03 -5.77
N GLU A 157 -7.63 -1.10 -5.95
CA GLU A 157 -6.20 -1.34 -5.71
C GLU A 157 -5.90 -1.54 -4.21
N ILE A 158 -6.39 -0.64 -3.35
CA ILE A 158 -6.16 -0.76 -1.90
C ILE A 158 -6.95 -1.94 -1.31
N ARG A 159 -8.10 -2.29 -1.89
CA ARG A 159 -8.87 -3.49 -1.53
C ARG A 159 -8.07 -4.76 -1.83
N ALA A 160 -7.50 -4.87 -3.02
CA ALA A 160 -6.64 -5.99 -3.40
C ALA A 160 -5.41 -6.09 -2.48
N LEU A 161 -4.80 -4.95 -2.13
CA LEU A 161 -3.71 -4.89 -1.15
C LEU A 161 -4.16 -5.40 0.23
N ALA A 162 -5.32 -4.98 0.71
CA ALA A 162 -5.83 -5.40 2.02
C ALA A 162 -6.10 -6.91 2.07
N VAL A 163 -6.67 -7.48 1.00
CA VAL A 163 -6.87 -8.94 0.86
C VAL A 163 -5.54 -9.69 0.79
N ALA A 164 -4.55 -9.18 0.06
CA ALA A 164 -3.21 -9.78 0.01
C ALA A 164 -2.53 -9.77 1.38
N CYS A 165 -2.60 -8.66 2.13
CA CYS A 165 -2.11 -8.58 3.50
C CYS A 165 -2.84 -9.58 4.42
N LEU A 166 -4.16 -9.70 4.29
CA LEU A 166 -4.95 -10.67 5.06
C LEU A 166 -4.43 -12.09 4.86
N ARG A 167 -4.22 -12.52 3.62
CA ARG A 167 -3.71 -13.88 3.33
C ARG A 167 -2.37 -14.17 4.00
N LEU A 168 -1.46 -13.21 3.98
CA LEU A 168 -0.16 -13.35 4.66
C LEU A 168 -0.32 -13.44 6.18
N LEU A 169 -1.18 -12.61 6.76
CA LEU A 169 -1.43 -12.59 8.20
C LEU A 169 -2.21 -13.83 8.67
N GLN A 170 -3.10 -14.39 7.85
CA GLN A 170 -3.74 -15.69 8.11
C GLN A 170 -2.72 -16.83 8.17
N GLN A 171 -1.68 -16.79 7.34
CA GLN A 171 -0.59 -17.77 7.40
C GLN A 171 0.28 -17.62 8.65
N GLN A 172 0.54 -16.39 9.07
CA GLN A 172 1.39 -16.08 10.23
C GLN A 172 0.67 -16.27 11.57
N SER A 173 -0.61 -15.93 11.63
CA SER A 173 -1.41 -15.97 12.85
C SER A 173 -2.87 -16.35 12.55
N PRO A 174 -3.10 -17.62 12.16
CA PRO A 174 -4.41 -18.05 11.66
C PRO A 174 -5.55 -17.77 12.65
N VAL A 175 -5.34 -18.00 13.94
CA VAL A 175 -6.38 -17.81 14.97
C VAL A 175 -6.89 -16.37 15.02
N LEU A 176 -6.01 -15.40 14.80
CA LEU A 176 -6.35 -13.97 14.92
C LEU A 176 -6.87 -13.34 13.62
N PHE A 177 -6.86 -14.08 12.50
CA PHE A 177 -7.32 -13.57 11.20
C PHE A 177 -8.27 -14.54 10.47
N SER A 178 -8.56 -15.72 11.03
CA SER A 178 -9.45 -16.74 10.42
C SER A 178 -10.92 -16.34 10.40
N ASP A 179 -11.32 -15.35 11.20
CA ASP A 179 -12.67 -14.79 11.20
C ASP A 179 -12.99 -13.96 9.96
N PHE A 180 -11.96 -13.47 9.27
CA PHE A 180 -12.13 -12.82 7.97
C PHE A 180 -12.44 -13.84 6.89
N GLN A 181 -13.58 -13.66 6.22
CA GLN A 181 -14.00 -14.47 5.08
C GLN A 181 -13.80 -13.69 3.80
N ILE A 182 -13.01 -14.26 2.89
CA ILE A 182 -12.77 -13.70 1.56
C ILE A 182 -13.87 -14.21 0.62
N SER A 183 -14.46 -13.29 -0.15
CA SER A 183 -15.45 -13.59 -1.19
C SER A 183 -15.15 -12.81 -2.46
N THR A 184 -15.66 -13.29 -3.59
CA THR A 184 -15.51 -12.64 -4.90
C THR A 184 -16.75 -11.81 -5.20
N LEU A 185 -16.54 -10.56 -5.62
CA LEU A 185 -17.59 -9.66 -6.08
C LEU A 185 -18.02 -9.96 -7.52
N SER A 186 -19.10 -9.33 -7.97
CA SER A 186 -19.64 -9.49 -9.33
C SER A 186 -18.66 -9.03 -10.43
N ASP A 187 -17.74 -8.13 -10.11
CA ASP A 187 -16.68 -7.65 -11.00
C ASP A 187 -15.43 -8.57 -11.04
N GLY A 188 -15.47 -9.72 -10.36
CA GLY A 188 -14.37 -10.66 -10.27
C GLY A 188 -13.29 -10.29 -9.24
N THR A 189 -13.37 -9.14 -8.60
CA THR A 189 -12.43 -8.73 -7.54
C THR A 189 -12.80 -9.34 -6.20
N GLU A 190 -11.88 -9.35 -5.26
CA GLU A 190 -12.09 -9.95 -3.95
C GLU A 190 -12.32 -8.88 -2.86
N MET A 191 -13.11 -9.25 -1.89
CA MET A 191 -13.32 -8.54 -0.64
C MET A 191 -13.18 -9.46 0.57
N ALA A 192 -13.08 -8.91 1.76
CA ALA A 192 -13.08 -9.69 2.99
C ALA A 192 -13.92 -9.01 4.07
N VAL A 193 -14.67 -9.81 4.82
CA VAL A 193 -15.51 -9.35 5.94
C VAL A 193 -15.23 -10.15 7.19
N SER A 194 -15.38 -9.53 8.33
CA SER A 194 -15.28 -10.18 9.64
C SER A 194 -16.40 -9.70 10.56
N PRO A 195 -17.02 -10.59 11.34
CA PRO A 195 -18.02 -10.20 12.33
C PRO A 195 -17.43 -9.37 13.50
N TYR A 196 -16.09 -9.36 13.63
CA TYR A 196 -15.37 -8.65 14.70
C TYR A 196 -14.63 -7.40 14.20
N ALA A 197 -14.91 -6.95 12.98
CA ALA A 197 -14.28 -5.78 12.35
C ALA A 197 -15.34 -4.89 11.66
N THR A 198 -16.43 -4.59 12.37
CA THR A 198 -17.61 -3.89 11.82
C THR A 198 -17.71 -2.41 12.17
N ASP A 199 -16.87 -1.90 13.06
CA ASP A 199 -16.93 -0.50 13.52
C ASP A 199 -15.86 0.34 12.80
N PHE A 200 -16.20 0.86 11.61
CA PHE A 200 -15.36 1.77 10.85
C PHE A 200 -16.10 3.06 10.49
#